data_d9e694f7221a285588dd8c77e89404e3
#
_entry.id   d9e694f7221a285588dd8c77e89404e3
#
_cell.length_a   1.000
_cell.length_b   1.000
_cell.length_c   1.000
_cell.angle_alpha   90.00
_cell.angle_beta   90.00
_cell.angle_gamma   90.00
#
_symmetry.space_group_name_H-M   'P 1'
#
loop_
_entity.id
_entity.type
_entity.pdbx_description
1 polymer ?
#
loop_
_entity_poly.entity_id
_entity_poly.type
_entity_poly.pdbx_seq_one_letter_code
_entity_poly.pdbx_strand_id
1 'polypeptide(L)'
;MALLGYALSQLILGLDSGYSAVKKGVVIALLSVNTVVLAVLWFGSIKDFVFSTSYALLHKKLDKKYADIKPVEINPETAPRVLLLYCTCNDFNAEALTECAKQDYPNFKTVILDDSSKFEYIREINKYRILHPSVEVVRRNVHSGYKAGNLNNYLADRTDYDYFVVLDSDEVIPHDYIQGVLKYFAYNPNCGAVQAKHKAQCGENVFQRLMGLCVGSNGETVQVIKNFYGANALIGHGMTISRACYEKTGGFPLVVAEDISFAVEIKNAGFDIIYAPDILCYEEFPVNYVSLKKRQCKWTQGNLEYMRKYAKDINNSKMAWFEKLDIKLSHYSLPIVPVLSFLLAVCTICLGFLGYPVIYYSVAVYGIMILFLCSPMIPDFFVYKRTKNIFLLLPYFVVNVATYASLAPMMLKTILLGVLGKKATFIVTPKQSEKFSLGEVLKYTWDSLLFGAAIGVAAWFACGSILPVIFIVVGCALAPFIVALSNITLRKTAERQGQKSTQSNRPSNVYKVPSGAKNLIRIKKFTTVYNYRQDNSVEL
;
A
#
# COMPACT_ATOMS: atom_id res chain seq x y z
N MET A 1 -15.51 -11.50 20.66
CA MET A 1 -16.63 -12.06 21.45
C MET A 1 -17.21 -11.04 22.44
N ALA A 2 -16.40 -10.39 23.31
CA ALA A 2 -16.90 -9.42 24.30
C ALA A 2 -17.73 -8.26 23.70
N LEU A 3 -17.25 -7.61 22.64
CA LEU A 3 -17.99 -6.52 21.98
C LEU A 3 -19.24 -7.02 21.27
N LEU A 4 -19.21 -8.18 20.65
CA LEU A 4 -20.42 -8.77 20.05
C LEU A 4 -21.43 -9.16 21.13
N GLY A 5 -20.98 -9.77 22.23
CA GLY A 5 -21.82 -10.07 23.40
C GLY A 5 -22.44 -8.80 23.99
N TYR A 6 -21.67 -7.72 24.05
CA TYR A 6 -22.17 -6.42 24.46
C TYR A 6 -23.22 -5.86 23.47
N ALA A 7 -22.95 -5.88 22.16
CA ALA A 7 -23.93 -5.44 21.16
C ALA A 7 -25.22 -6.25 21.22
N LEU A 8 -25.15 -7.57 21.45
CA LEU A 8 -26.31 -8.44 21.66
C LEU A 8 -27.04 -8.12 22.95
N SER A 9 -26.32 -7.85 24.07
CA SER A 9 -26.96 -7.43 25.32
C SER A 9 -27.78 -6.14 25.15
N GLN A 10 -27.26 -5.20 24.35
CA GLN A 10 -28.00 -3.97 24.04
C GLN A 10 -29.24 -4.22 23.21
N LEU A 11 -29.22 -5.18 22.29
CA LEU A 11 -30.40 -5.58 21.53
C LEU A 11 -31.46 -6.16 22.46
N ILE A 12 -31.07 -7.01 23.43
CA ILE A 12 -31.98 -7.58 24.43
C ILE A 12 -32.60 -6.48 25.31
N LEU A 13 -31.77 -5.54 25.80
CA LEU A 13 -32.29 -4.38 26.57
C LEU A 13 -33.26 -3.51 25.76
N GLY A 14 -33.03 -3.37 24.44
CA GLY A 14 -33.96 -2.70 23.54
C GLY A 14 -35.31 -3.42 23.46
N LEU A 15 -35.32 -4.76 23.50
CA LEU A 15 -36.54 -5.57 23.51
C LEU A 15 -37.35 -5.38 24.80
N ASP A 16 -36.68 -5.26 25.95
CA ASP A 16 -37.32 -5.10 27.27
C ASP A 16 -37.64 -3.63 27.60
N SER A 17 -37.38 -2.69 26.71
CA SER A 17 -37.65 -1.26 26.91
C SER A 17 -39.14 -0.98 27.03
N GLY A 18 -39.52 -0.05 27.91
CA GLY A 18 -40.91 0.44 28.08
C GLY A 18 -41.39 1.38 26.97
N TYR A 19 -40.78 1.38 25.77
CA TYR A 19 -41.13 2.25 24.66
C TYR A 19 -42.45 1.82 23.96
N SER A 20 -43.11 2.76 23.29
CA SER A 20 -44.21 2.43 22.38
C SER A 20 -43.75 1.43 21.29
N ALA A 21 -44.65 0.64 20.75
CA ALA A 21 -44.35 -0.41 19.77
C ALA A 21 -43.56 0.11 18.56
N VAL A 22 -43.93 1.29 18.03
CA VAL A 22 -43.25 1.91 16.89
C VAL A 22 -41.81 2.32 17.26
N LYS A 23 -41.64 3.02 18.40
CA LYS A 23 -40.30 3.44 18.87
C LYS A 23 -39.42 2.23 19.16
N LYS A 24 -39.98 1.19 19.81
CA LYS A 24 -39.29 -0.09 20.07
C LYS A 24 -38.81 -0.73 18.77
N GLY A 25 -39.64 -0.80 17.74
CA GLY A 25 -39.28 -1.34 16.43
C GLY A 25 -38.09 -0.59 15.78
N VAL A 26 -38.12 0.75 15.81
CA VAL A 26 -37.03 1.57 15.26
C VAL A 26 -35.74 1.38 16.05
N VAL A 27 -35.79 1.37 17.40
CA VAL A 27 -34.61 1.14 18.25
C VAL A 27 -33.98 -0.22 17.96
N ILE A 28 -34.79 -1.28 17.87
CA ILE A 28 -34.33 -2.64 17.56
C ILE A 28 -33.66 -2.68 16.17
N ALA A 29 -34.27 -2.05 15.17
CA ALA A 29 -33.69 -1.98 13.82
C ALA A 29 -32.31 -1.30 13.82
N LEU A 30 -32.16 -0.14 14.48
CA LEU A 30 -30.90 0.58 14.59
C LEU A 30 -29.83 -0.23 15.34
N LEU A 31 -30.20 -0.87 16.46
CA LEU A 31 -29.28 -1.74 17.20
C LEU A 31 -28.87 -2.97 16.41
N SER A 32 -29.78 -3.55 15.62
CA SER A 32 -29.44 -4.68 14.73
C SER A 32 -28.46 -4.26 13.65
N VAL A 33 -28.68 -3.10 13.03
CA VAL A 33 -27.72 -2.53 12.06
C VAL A 33 -26.35 -2.32 12.71
N ASN A 34 -26.30 -1.69 13.89
CA ASN A 34 -25.05 -1.48 14.62
C ASN A 34 -24.33 -2.80 14.92
N THR A 35 -25.05 -3.83 15.34
CA THR A 35 -24.49 -5.15 15.64
C THR A 35 -23.88 -5.79 14.40
N VAL A 36 -24.56 -5.74 13.26
CA VAL A 36 -24.05 -6.26 11.97
C VAL A 36 -22.83 -5.46 11.52
N VAL A 37 -22.89 -4.13 11.58
CA VAL A 37 -21.78 -3.26 11.19
C VAL A 37 -20.53 -3.55 12.04
N LEU A 38 -20.69 -3.61 13.36
CA LEU A 38 -19.60 -3.96 14.28
C LEU A 38 -19.02 -5.33 13.97
N ALA A 39 -19.87 -6.34 13.73
CA ALA A 39 -19.39 -7.69 13.41
C ALA A 39 -18.54 -7.70 12.12
N VAL A 40 -18.95 -6.97 11.08
CA VAL A 40 -18.20 -6.87 9.82
C VAL A 40 -16.86 -6.15 10.02
N LEU A 41 -16.85 -5.02 10.75
CA LEU A 41 -15.63 -4.27 11.04
C LEU A 41 -14.62 -5.13 11.84
N TRP A 42 -15.11 -5.87 12.83
CA TRP A 42 -14.26 -6.74 13.65
C TRP A 42 -13.72 -7.93 12.89
N PHE A 43 -14.47 -8.47 11.96
CA PHE A 43 -13.99 -9.57 11.13
C PHE A 43 -12.73 -9.20 10.35
N GLY A 44 -12.67 -7.96 9.82
CA GLY A 44 -11.46 -7.40 9.22
C GLY A 44 -10.30 -7.32 10.22
N SER A 45 -10.56 -6.79 11.42
CA SER A 45 -9.55 -6.69 12.48
C SER A 45 -9.04 -8.05 12.96
N ILE A 46 -9.91 -9.05 13.07
CA ILE A 46 -9.52 -10.43 13.42
C ILE A 46 -8.54 -11.00 12.39
N LYS A 47 -8.76 -10.73 11.09
CA LYS A 47 -7.80 -11.11 10.04
C LYS A 47 -6.42 -10.52 10.28
N ASP A 48 -6.33 -9.21 10.61
CA ASP A 48 -5.06 -8.55 10.87
C ASP A 48 -4.33 -9.15 12.08
N PHE A 49 -5.06 -9.48 13.16
CA PHE A 49 -4.50 -10.21 14.31
C PHE A 49 -4.01 -11.61 13.92
N VAL A 50 -4.80 -12.36 13.15
CA VAL A 50 -4.43 -13.71 12.71
C VAL A 50 -3.17 -13.68 11.88
N PHE A 51 -3.08 -12.77 10.89
CA PHE A 51 -1.90 -12.68 10.03
C PHE A 51 -0.66 -12.23 10.80
N SER A 52 -0.77 -11.23 11.66
CA SER A 52 0.34 -10.73 12.46
C SER A 52 0.84 -11.79 13.46
N THR A 53 -0.07 -12.51 14.11
CA THR A 53 0.27 -13.60 15.03
C THR A 53 0.91 -14.78 14.29
N SER A 54 0.34 -15.15 13.12
CA SER A 54 0.92 -16.21 12.27
C SER A 54 2.35 -15.86 11.86
N TYR A 55 2.60 -14.60 11.46
CA TYR A 55 3.96 -14.15 11.17
C TYR A 55 4.87 -14.26 12.41
N ALA A 56 4.41 -13.76 13.57
CA ALA A 56 5.20 -13.82 14.80
C ALA A 56 5.61 -15.24 15.20
N LEU A 57 4.75 -16.22 14.94
CA LEU A 57 5.01 -17.64 15.24
C LEU A 57 5.84 -18.35 14.16
N LEU A 58 5.64 -18.01 12.90
CA LEU A 58 6.16 -18.77 11.76
C LEU A 58 7.35 -18.12 11.06
N HIS A 59 7.70 -16.84 11.33
CA HIS A 59 8.70 -16.09 10.56
C HIS A 59 10.02 -16.83 10.39
N LYS A 60 10.58 -17.43 11.45
CA LYS A 60 11.86 -18.17 11.37
C LYS A 60 11.78 -19.35 10.39
N LYS A 61 10.65 -20.07 10.35
CA LYS A 61 10.43 -21.20 9.44
C LYS A 61 10.28 -20.70 8.01
N LEU A 62 9.60 -19.56 7.84
CA LEU A 62 9.38 -18.95 6.53
C LEU A 62 10.68 -18.37 5.97
N ASP A 63 11.46 -17.65 6.79
CA ASP A 63 12.77 -17.12 6.39
C ASP A 63 13.69 -18.24 5.92
N LYS A 64 13.73 -19.37 6.65
CA LYS A 64 14.50 -20.54 6.22
C LYS A 64 14.01 -21.09 4.87
N LYS A 65 12.68 -21.21 4.68
CA LYS A 65 12.11 -21.71 3.42
C LYS A 65 12.52 -20.84 2.22
N TYR A 66 12.54 -19.51 2.39
CA TYR A 66 12.98 -18.60 1.32
C TYR A 66 14.49 -18.65 1.09
N ALA A 67 15.28 -18.80 2.16
CA ALA A 67 16.72 -18.95 2.05
C ALA A 67 17.13 -20.27 1.34
N ASP A 68 16.31 -21.31 1.46
CA ASP A 68 16.54 -22.61 0.80
C ASP A 68 16.23 -22.60 -0.71
N ILE A 69 15.58 -21.55 -1.26
CA ILE A 69 15.36 -21.38 -2.69
C ILE A 69 16.70 -20.99 -3.35
N LYS A 70 17.25 -21.92 -4.10
CA LYS A 70 18.56 -21.74 -4.74
C LYS A 70 18.52 -20.69 -5.84
N PRO A 71 19.53 -19.82 -5.96
CA PRO A 71 19.72 -18.99 -7.13
C PRO A 71 19.82 -19.83 -8.40
N VAL A 72 19.38 -19.27 -9.52
CA VAL A 72 19.55 -19.87 -10.83
C VAL A 72 20.95 -19.54 -11.35
N GLU A 73 21.67 -20.53 -11.85
CA GLU A 73 22.91 -20.28 -12.57
C GLU A 73 22.57 -19.64 -13.93
N ILE A 74 23.11 -18.46 -14.18
CA ILE A 74 22.86 -17.70 -15.40
C ILE A 74 23.99 -17.94 -16.39
N ASN A 75 23.67 -18.66 -17.47
CA ASN A 75 24.56 -18.75 -18.63
C ASN A 75 24.25 -17.55 -19.57
N PRO A 76 25.20 -16.67 -19.86
CA PRO A 76 24.96 -15.47 -20.69
C PRO A 76 24.39 -15.79 -22.08
N GLU A 77 24.72 -16.93 -22.67
CA GLU A 77 24.26 -17.33 -24.00
C GLU A 77 22.79 -17.77 -24.05
N THR A 78 22.30 -18.33 -22.93
CA THR A 78 20.93 -18.88 -22.83
C THR A 78 20.07 -18.14 -21.82
N ALA A 79 20.58 -17.05 -21.26
CA ALA A 79 19.86 -16.24 -20.26
C ALA A 79 18.52 -15.74 -20.82
N PRO A 80 17.41 -15.90 -20.09
CA PRO A 80 16.12 -15.36 -20.47
C PRO A 80 16.17 -13.86 -20.80
N ARG A 81 15.40 -13.44 -21.79
CA ARG A 81 15.31 -12.01 -22.20
C ARG A 81 14.35 -11.28 -21.30
N VAL A 82 14.82 -10.24 -20.61
CA VAL A 82 14.03 -9.49 -19.64
C VAL A 82 13.86 -8.04 -20.08
N LEU A 83 12.62 -7.54 -20.07
CA LEU A 83 12.31 -6.13 -20.28
C LEU A 83 12.14 -5.43 -18.93
N LEU A 84 12.85 -4.31 -18.71
CA LEU A 84 12.59 -3.38 -17.62
C LEU A 84 11.69 -2.27 -18.15
N LEU A 85 10.40 -2.30 -17.84
CA LEU A 85 9.40 -1.36 -18.31
C LEU A 85 9.18 -0.25 -17.27
N TYR A 86 9.82 0.88 -17.48
CA TYR A 86 9.70 2.05 -16.63
C TYR A 86 8.55 2.94 -17.11
N CYS A 87 7.48 3.00 -16.31
CA CYS A 87 6.26 3.73 -16.65
C CYS A 87 6.31 5.14 -16.06
N THR A 88 6.08 6.16 -16.90
CA THR A 88 6.05 7.57 -16.44
C THR A 88 4.95 8.37 -17.13
N CYS A 89 4.38 9.34 -16.37
CA CYS A 89 3.38 10.29 -16.86
C CYS A 89 3.50 11.62 -16.10
N ASN A 90 4.33 12.52 -16.59
CA ASN A 90 4.64 13.82 -15.97
C ASN A 90 5.30 13.69 -14.56
N ASP A 91 6.12 12.67 -14.36
CA ASP A 91 6.76 12.36 -13.08
C ASP A 91 8.10 11.64 -13.24
N PHE A 92 8.76 11.80 -14.40
CA PHE A 92 10.03 11.17 -14.71
C PHE A 92 11.11 11.48 -13.64
N ASN A 93 11.82 10.42 -13.19
CA ASN A 93 12.91 10.49 -12.25
C ASN A 93 14.14 9.79 -12.84
N ALA A 94 15.09 10.59 -13.32
CA ALA A 94 16.30 10.11 -13.98
C ALA A 94 17.22 9.32 -13.01
N GLU A 95 17.27 9.70 -11.73
CA GLU A 95 18.13 9.03 -10.73
C GLU A 95 17.60 7.63 -10.43
N ALA A 96 16.28 7.50 -10.18
CA ALA A 96 15.64 6.22 -9.93
C ALA A 96 15.82 5.27 -11.13
N LEU A 97 15.57 5.74 -12.36
CA LEU A 97 15.77 4.93 -13.57
C LEU A 97 17.24 4.50 -13.74
N THR A 98 18.20 5.40 -13.48
CA THR A 98 19.62 5.09 -13.59
C THR A 98 20.04 3.99 -12.62
N GLU A 99 19.52 4.00 -11.39
CA GLU A 99 19.75 2.93 -10.41
C GLU A 99 19.08 1.61 -10.85
N CYS A 100 17.84 1.65 -11.31
CA CYS A 100 17.13 0.46 -11.81
C CYS A 100 17.83 -0.18 -13.03
N ALA A 101 18.43 0.62 -13.90
CA ALA A 101 19.12 0.13 -15.10
C ALA A 101 20.49 -0.52 -14.82
N LYS A 102 20.99 -0.47 -13.57
CA LYS A 102 22.24 -1.13 -13.15
C LYS A 102 21.98 -2.57 -12.72
N GLN A 103 21.51 -3.42 -13.62
CA GLN A 103 21.26 -4.82 -13.30
C GLN A 103 22.49 -5.69 -13.55
N ASP A 104 22.81 -6.56 -12.60
CA ASP A 104 23.84 -7.60 -12.71
C ASP A 104 23.29 -8.81 -13.51
N TYR A 105 22.81 -8.54 -14.73
CA TYR A 105 22.19 -9.53 -15.60
C TYR A 105 22.55 -9.31 -17.07
N PRO A 106 22.92 -10.37 -17.84
CA PRO A 106 23.50 -10.19 -19.18
C PRO A 106 22.47 -9.85 -20.26
N ASN A 107 21.20 -10.27 -20.13
CA ASN A 107 20.21 -10.22 -21.22
C ASN A 107 18.95 -9.46 -20.82
N PHE A 108 19.08 -8.15 -20.66
CA PHE A 108 17.91 -7.29 -20.37
C PHE A 108 17.93 -6.02 -21.21
N LYS A 109 16.76 -5.41 -21.33
CA LYS A 109 16.55 -4.15 -22.05
C LYS A 109 15.70 -3.20 -21.21
N THR A 110 16.16 -1.96 -21.07
CA THR A 110 15.41 -0.91 -20.37
C THR A 110 14.59 -0.11 -21.36
N VAL A 111 13.31 0.08 -21.05
CA VAL A 111 12.33 0.78 -21.88
C VAL A 111 11.56 1.79 -21.05
N ILE A 112 11.55 3.04 -21.47
CA ILE A 112 10.70 4.10 -20.91
C ILE A 112 9.38 4.11 -21.65
N LEU A 113 8.29 3.79 -20.96
CA LEU A 113 6.92 3.93 -21.45
C LEU A 113 6.38 5.29 -21.01
N ASP A 114 6.45 6.27 -21.93
CA ASP A 114 6.22 7.68 -21.63
C ASP A 114 4.83 8.14 -22.10
N ASP A 115 3.94 8.40 -21.15
CA ASP A 115 2.62 9.03 -21.36
C ASP A 115 2.60 10.51 -20.94
N SER A 116 3.78 11.16 -20.83
CA SER A 116 3.88 12.55 -20.40
C SER A 116 3.29 13.50 -21.45
N SER A 117 2.56 14.50 -20.98
CA SER A 117 1.98 15.59 -21.78
C SER A 117 2.70 16.93 -21.57
N LYS A 118 3.44 17.08 -20.46
CA LYS A 118 4.15 18.31 -20.13
C LYS A 118 5.53 18.32 -20.80
N PHE A 119 5.82 19.42 -21.49
CA PHE A 119 7.04 19.60 -22.27
C PHE A 119 8.33 19.43 -21.43
N GLU A 120 8.31 19.85 -20.19
CA GLU A 120 9.46 19.73 -19.27
C GLU A 120 9.91 18.27 -19.11
N TYR A 121 8.98 17.33 -18.84
CA TYR A 121 9.30 15.91 -18.67
C TYR A 121 9.70 15.26 -20.00
N ILE A 122 8.99 15.59 -21.09
CA ILE A 122 9.36 15.10 -22.43
C ILE A 122 10.81 15.50 -22.78
N ARG A 123 11.21 16.74 -22.47
CA ARG A 123 12.56 17.23 -22.67
C ARG A 123 13.59 16.51 -21.80
N GLU A 124 13.28 16.26 -20.54
CA GLU A 124 14.15 15.51 -19.63
C GLU A 124 14.37 14.07 -20.10
N ILE A 125 13.32 13.37 -20.51
CA ILE A 125 13.39 12.01 -21.05
C ILE A 125 14.23 11.98 -22.34
N ASN A 126 14.06 12.98 -23.23
CA ASN A 126 14.85 13.05 -24.44
C ASN A 126 16.34 13.30 -24.15
N LYS A 127 16.68 14.14 -23.16
CA LYS A 127 18.05 14.33 -22.68
C LYS A 127 18.62 13.03 -22.11
N TYR A 128 17.83 12.33 -21.28
CA TYR A 128 18.22 11.06 -20.69
C TYR A 128 18.55 10.03 -21.77
N ARG A 129 17.71 9.90 -22.81
CA ARG A 129 17.95 8.98 -23.94
C ARG A 129 19.26 9.29 -24.71
N ILE A 130 19.60 10.57 -24.86
CA ILE A 130 20.85 10.98 -25.52
C ILE A 130 22.07 10.52 -24.71
N LEU A 131 21.99 10.61 -23.37
CA LEU A 131 23.07 10.20 -22.46
C LEU A 131 23.12 8.67 -22.26
N HIS A 132 21.99 7.98 -22.50
CA HIS A 132 21.84 6.53 -22.33
C HIS A 132 21.27 5.90 -23.61
N PRO A 133 22.08 5.72 -24.68
CA PRO A 133 21.58 5.26 -26.00
C PRO A 133 20.98 3.84 -25.99
N SER A 134 21.34 3.02 -25.00
CA SER A 134 20.79 1.67 -24.82
C SER A 134 19.34 1.66 -24.30
N VAL A 135 18.82 2.80 -23.82
CA VAL A 135 17.46 2.92 -23.29
C VAL A 135 16.51 3.27 -24.42
N GLU A 136 15.51 2.43 -24.64
CA GLU A 136 14.42 2.70 -25.57
C GLU A 136 13.40 3.66 -24.94
N VAL A 137 12.85 4.59 -25.73
CA VAL A 137 11.72 5.47 -25.31
C VAL A 137 10.56 5.24 -26.25
N VAL A 138 9.44 4.85 -25.67
CA VAL A 138 8.19 4.58 -26.40
C VAL A 138 7.11 5.57 -25.97
N ARG A 139 6.51 6.23 -26.94
CA ARG A 139 5.37 7.15 -26.79
C ARG A 139 4.25 6.70 -27.70
N ARG A 140 3.05 6.73 -27.19
CA ARG A 140 1.84 6.40 -27.98
C ARG A 140 1.02 7.66 -28.29
N ASN A 141 0.32 7.62 -29.40
CA ASN A 141 -0.52 8.77 -29.83
C ASN A 141 -1.84 8.84 -29.05
N VAL A 142 -2.37 7.69 -28.61
CA VAL A 142 -3.65 7.59 -27.90
C VAL A 142 -3.40 7.11 -26.47
N HIS A 143 -3.67 7.96 -25.50
CA HIS A 143 -3.43 7.69 -24.07
C HIS A 143 -4.67 7.05 -23.41
N SER A 144 -5.20 5.96 -23.99
CA SER A 144 -6.32 5.20 -23.42
C SER A 144 -5.84 4.14 -22.43
N GLY A 145 -6.64 3.83 -21.40
CA GLY A 145 -6.38 2.74 -20.47
C GLY A 145 -5.22 2.98 -19.50
N TYR A 146 -4.76 4.23 -19.34
CA TYR A 146 -3.73 4.62 -18.38
C TYR A 146 -2.43 3.77 -18.48
N LYS A 147 -1.82 3.41 -17.35
CA LYS A 147 -0.62 2.57 -17.27
C LYS A 147 -0.82 1.20 -17.93
N ALA A 148 -1.95 0.54 -17.65
CA ALA A 148 -2.33 -0.73 -18.27
C ALA A 148 -2.36 -0.63 -19.80
N GLY A 149 -2.99 0.42 -20.33
CA GLY A 149 -3.04 0.66 -21.79
C GLY A 149 -1.68 0.94 -22.40
N ASN A 150 -0.75 1.59 -21.67
CA ASN A 150 0.61 1.84 -22.13
C ASN A 150 1.44 0.54 -22.15
N LEU A 151 1.34 -0.27 -21.09
CA LEU A 151 1.95 -1.60 -21.03
C LEU A 151 1.44 -2.50 -22.16
N ASN A 152 0.12 -2.60 -22.33
CA ASN A 152 -0.47 -3.41 -23.39
C ASN A 152 -0.06 -2.95 -24.79
N ASN A 153 -0.01 -1.62 -25.03
CA ASN A 153 0.42 -1.08 -26.30
C ASN A 153 1.86 -1.47 -26.68
N TYR A 154 2.75 -1.55 -25.68
CA TYR A 154 4.14 -1.94 -25.92
C TYR A 154 4.32 -3.45 -26.05
N LEU A 155 3.61 -4.23 -25.23
CA LEU A 155 3.75 -5.69 -25.14
C LEU A 155 2.93 -6.45 -26.20
N ALA A 156 1.94 -5.80 -26.85
CA ALA A 156 1.14 -6.42 -27.88
C ALA A 156 2.02 -6.98 -29.01
N ASP A 157 1.75 -8.21 -29.41
CA ASP A 157 2.40 -8.91 -30.52
C ASP A 157 3.92 -9.08 -30.41
N ARG A 158 4.53 -8.74 -29.25
CA ARG A 158 5.97 -8.92 -29.00
C ARG A 158 6.29 -10.33 -28.53
N THR A 159 7.29 -10.93 -29.13
CA THR A 159 7.82 -12.26 -28.78
C THR A 159 9.30 -12.25 -28.42
N ASP A 160 9.93 -11.08 -28.41
CA ASP A 160 11.35 -10.87 -28.20
C ASP A 160 11.76 -10.75 -26.72
N TYR A 161 10.92 -11.25 -25.80
CA TYR A 161 11.18 -11.30 -24.36
C TYR A 161 10.59 -12.58 -23.73
N ASP A 162 11.10 -12.97 -22.57
CA ASP A 162 10.60 -14.11 -21.79
C ASP A 162 9.93 -13.64 -20.49
N TYR A 163 10.42 -12.54 -19.92
CA TYR A 163 9.86 -11.89 -18.74
C TYR A 163 9.87 -10.37 -18.91
N PHE A 164 8.99 -9.68 -18.22
CA PHE A 164 9.08 -8.24 -18.07
C PHE A 164 8.86 -7.79 -16.62
N VAL A 165 9.55 -6.74 -16.23
CA VAL A 165 9.46 -6.06 -14.94
C VAL A 165 8.71 -4.75 -15.14
N VAL A 166 7.74 -4.47 -14.29
CA VAL A 166 7.01 -3.18 -14.30
C VAL A 166 7.53 -2.31 -13.17
N LEU A 167 7.97 -1.11 -13.51
CA LEU A 167 8.51 -0.12 -12.58
C LEU A 167 7.69 1.16 -12.64
N ASP A 168 7.45 1.78 -11.49
CA ASP A 168 6.96 3.16 -11.40
C ASP A 168 8.14 4.14 -11.42
N SER A 169 7.85 5.41 -11.65
CA SER A 169 8.85 6.47 -11.84
C SER A 169 9.70 6.76 -10.60
N ASP A 170 9.24 6.42 -9.41
CA ASP A 170 9.91 6.64 -8.12
C ASP A 170 10.50 5.35 -7.51
N GLU A 171 10.36 4.24 -8.21
CA GLU A 171 10.83 2.96 -7.71
C GLU A 171 12.32 2.78 -7.93
N VAL A 172 12.99 2.16 -6.96
CA VAL A 172 14.38 1.70 -7.05
C VAL A 172 14.44 0.22 -6.68
N ILE A 173 14.91 -0.58 -7.63
CA ILE A 173 15.12 -2.02 -7.47
C ILE A 173 16.60 -2.33 -7.19
N PRO A 174 16.94 -3.43 -6.49
CA PRO A 174 18.33 -3.83 -6.27
C PRO A 174 19.01 -4.29 -7.59
N HIS A 175 20.34 -4.23 -7.66
CA HIS A 175 21.08 -4.58 -8.87
C HIS A 175 20.98 -6.07 -9.23
N ASP A 176 20.75 -6.93 -8.26
CA ASP A 176 20.53 -8.38 -8.44
C ASP A 176 19.04 -8.75 -8.59
N TYR A 177 18.16 -7.77 -8.83
CA TYR A 177 16.71 -7.96 -8.88
C TYR A 177 16.31 -9.05 -9.89
N ILE A 178 16.82 -8.98 -11.12
CA ILE A 178 16.44 -9.93 -12.19
C ILE A 178 16.82 -11.36 -11.80
N GLN A 179 18.03 -11.59 -11.31
CA GLN A 179 18.46 -12.91 -10.83
C GLN A 179 17.61 -13.38 -9.65
N GLY A 180 17.30 -12.45 -8.74
CA GLY A 180 16.48 -12.71 -7.58
C GLY A 180 15.07 -13.17 -7.92
N VAL A 181 14.41 -12.58 -8.91
CA VAL A 181 13.04 -12.99 -9.32
C VAL A 181 13.05 -14.28 -10.13
N LEU A 182 14.04 -14.51 -10.98
CA LEU A 182 14.13 -15.73 -11.81
C LEU A 182 14.19 -17.01 -10.99
N LYS A 183 14.79 -16.99 -9.80
CA LYS A 183 14.80 -18.16 -8.90
C LYS A 183 13.41 -18.62 -8.49
N TYR A 184 12.44 -17.68 -8.36
CA TYR A 184 11.06 -18.01 -7.99
C TYR A 184 10.30 -18.66 -9.15
N PHE A 185 10.54 -18.21 -10.39
CA PHE A 185 10.00 -18.88 -11.59
C PHE A 185 10.57 -20.28 -11.77
N ALA A 186 11.86 -20.48 -11.49
CA ALA A 186 12.47 -21.79 -11.51
C ALA A 186 11.99 -22.70 -10.38
N TYR A 187 11.75 -22.14 -9.19
CA TYR A 187 11.23 -22.89 -8.03
C TYR A 187 9.80 -23.38 -8.22
N ASN A 188 8.94 -22.57 -8.85
CA ASN A 188 7.56 -22.94 -9.15
C ASN A 188 7.27 -22.77 -10.65
N PRO A 189 7.26 -23.87 -11.43
CA PRO A 189 6.96 -23.81 -12.87
C PRO A 189 5.60 -23.21 -13.22
N ASN A 190 4.65 -23.21 -12.27
CA ASN A 190 3.33 -22.60 -12.46
C ASN A 190 3.30 -21.10 -12.07
N CYS A 191 4.44 -20.50 -11.69
CA CYS A 191 4.54 -19.10 -11.36
C CYS A 191 4.32 -18.23 -12.59
N GLY A 192 3.27 -17.40 -12.58
CA GLY A 192 2.98 -16.42 -13.63
C GLY A 192 3.56 -15.04 -13.32
N ALA A 193 3.63 -14.70 -12.02
CA ALA A 193 4.13 -13.40 -11.57
C ALA A 193 4.85 -13.50 -10.22
N VAL A 194 5.87 -12.65 -10.04
CA VAL A 194 6.59 -12.45 -8.78
C VAL A 194 6.46 -10.99 -8.37
N GLN A 195 5.99 -10.75 -7.14
CA GLN A 195 5.90 -9.43 -6.53
C GLN A 195 7.02 -9.26 -5.50
N ALA A 196 7.90 -8.30 -5.68
CA ALA A 196 8.94 -7.99 -4.73
C ALA A 196 8.41 -7.23 -3.50
N LYS A 197 9.17 -7.27 -2.40
CA LYS A 197 8.89 -6.52 -1.18
C LYS A 197 9.24 -5.04 -1.36
N HIS A 198 8.40 -4.15 -0.79
CA HIS A 198 8.60 -2.71 -0.84
C HIS A 198 8.84 -2.10 0.54
N LYS A 199 9.66 -1.06 0.56
CA LYS A 199 9.80 -0.12 1.69
C LYS A 199 9.76 1.31 1.16
N ALA A 200 9.16 2.21 1.95
CA ALA A 200 9.26 3.62 1.65
C ALA A 200 10.70 4.11 1.82
N GLN A 201 11.16 4.94 0.88
CA GLN A 201 12.42 5.67 1.00
C GLN A 201 12.38 6.63 2.22
N CYS A 202 13.54 7.09 2.68
CA CYS A 202 13.61 8.09 3.73
C CYS A 202 12.93 9.38 3.26
N GLY A 203 11.82 9.73 3.91
CA GLY A 203 11.04 10.91 3.56
C GLY A 203 11.79 12.22 3.81
N GLU A 204 11.48 13.25 3.01
CA GLU A 204 12.06 14.60 3.13
C GLU A 204 11.46 15.42 4.28
N ASN A 205 10.29 15.04 4.78
CA ASN A 205 9.59 15.73 5.86
C ASN A 205 9.01 14.74 6.88
N VAL A 206 8.54 15.27 8.02
CA VAL A 206 8.05 14.44 9.13
C VAL A 206 6.82 13.63 8.76
N PHE A 207 5.88 14.17 7.98
CA PHE A 207 4.69 13.44 7.53
C PHE A 207 5.07 12.21 6.71
N GLN A 208 5.88 12.41 5.65
CA GLN A 208 6.30 11.35 4.74
C GLN A 208 7.07 10.24 5.49
N ARG A 209 7.95 10.65 6.42
CA ARG A 209 8.75 9.72 7.21
C ARG A 209 7.92 8.88 8.16
N LEU A 210 6.95 9.50 8.86
CA LEU A 210 6.06 8.76 9.77
C LEU A 210 5.15 7.83 8.99
N MET A 211 4.44 8.35 7.99
CA MET A 211 3.43 7.58 7.27
C MET A 211 4.04 6.49 6.37
N GLY A 212 5.29 6.66 5.89
CA GLY A 212 6.00 5.65 5.10
C GLY A 212 6.33 4.36 5.85
N LEU A 213 6.27 4.35 7.19
CA LEU A 213 6.56 3.15 8.00
C LEU A 213 5.61 1.99 7.68
N CYS A 214 4.35 2.26 7.37
CA CYS A 214 3.35 1.22 7.10
C CYS A 214 3.67 0.38 5.83
N VAL A 215 4.38 0.93 4.87
CA VAL A 215 4.76 0.22 3.64
C VAL A 215 5.65 -0.98 3.97
N GLY A 216 6.74 -0.74 4.71
CA GLY A 216 7.70 -1.78 5.05
C GLY A 216 7.12 -2.87 5.93
N SER A 217 6.36 -2.51 6.95
CA SER A 217 5.81 -3.49 7.91
C SER A 217 4.78 -4.42 7.28
N ASN A 218 3.93 -3.92 6.39
CA ASN A 218 2.98 -4.74 5.64
C ASN A 218 3.73 -5.78 4.77
N GLY A 219 4.75 -5.34 4.04
CA GLY A 219 5.59 -6.20 3.22
C GLY A 219 6.37 -7.24 4.02
N GLU A 220 6.86 -6.88 5.22
CA GLU A 220 7.60 -7.80 6.10
C GLU A 220 6.71 -8.87 6.74
N THR A 221 5.42 -8.63 6.91
CA THR A 221 4.54 -9.49 7.72
C THR A 221 3.37 -10.07 6.92
N VAL A 222 2.40 -9.23 6.58
CA VAL A 222 1.12 -9.68 6.01
C VAL A 222 1.33 -10.33 4.65
N GLN A 223 2.14 -9.72 3.78
CA GLN A 223 2.37 -10.25 2.43
C GLN A 223 3.10 -11.59 2.45
N VAL A 224 4.02 -11.78 3.42
CA VAL A 224 4.72 -13.07 3.60
C VAL A 224 3.74 -14.18 3.98
N ILE A 225 2.79 -13.90 4.86
CA ILE A 225 1.77 -14.89 5.26
C ILE A 225 0.81 -15.21 4.12
N LYS A 226 0.50 -14.24 3.25
CA LYS A 226 -0.38 -14.44 2.09
C LYS A 226 0.16 -15.45 1.07
N ASN A 227 1.47 -15.68 1.01
CA ASN A 227 2.04 -16.75 0.21
C ASN A 227 1.52 -18.16 0.58
N PHE A 228 0.91 -18.32 1.76
CA PHE A 228 0.49 -19.63 2.29
C PHE A 228 -0.99 -19.68 2.68
N TYR A 229 -1.52 -18.58 3.19
CA TYR A 229 -2.84 -18.53 3.83
C TYR A 229 -3.72 -17.38 3.33
N GLY A 230 -3.36 -16.76 2.22
CA GLY A 230 -4.08 -15.66 1.63
C GLY A 230 -3.93 -15.61 0.12
N ALA A 231 -4.39 -14.52 -0.48
CA ALA A 231 -4.24 -14.24 -1.89
C ALA A 231 -3.18 -13.16 -2.09
N ASN A 232 -2.07 -13.52 -2.73
CA ASN A 232 -1.12 -12.51 -3.16
C ASN A 232 -1.74 -11.67 -4.27
N ALA A 233 -1.64 -10.36 -4.11
CA ALA A 233 -1.99 -9.38 -5.12
C ALA A 233 -0.71 -8.73 -5.66
N LEU A 234 -0.80 -8.25 -6.88
CA LEU A 234 0.19 -7.34 -7.44
C LEU A 234 -0.07 -5.93 -6.86
N ILE A 235 0.98 -5.14 -6.69
CA ILE A 235 0.92 -3.76 -6.18
C ILE A 235 1.29 -2.71 -7.24
N GLY A 236 1.32 -3.15 -8.50
CA GLY A 236 1.44 -2.28 -9.66
C GLY A 236 2.89 -2.02 -10.10
N HIS A 237 3.88 -2.21 -9.25
CA HIS A 237 5.29 -2.00 -9.55
C HIS A 237 6.18 -2.96 -8.75
N GLY A 238 7.48 -3.06 -9.10
CA GLY A 238 8.37 -4.08 -8.54
C GLY A 238 7.80 -5.49 -8.75
N MET A 239 7.11 -5.69 -9.84
CA MET A 239 6.52 -6.97 -10.21
C MET A 239 7.14 -7.47 -11.52
N THR A 240 7.39 -8.77 -11.57
CA THR A 240 7.87 -9.45 -12.77
C THR A 240 6.83 -10.46 -13.24
N ILE A 241 6.54 -10.46 -14.53
CA ILE A 241 5.51 -11.30 -15.14
C ILE A 241 6.14 -12.09 -16.30
N SER A 242 5.80 -13.38 -16.41
CA SER A 242 6.22 -14.20 -17.54
C SER A 242 5.39 -13.89 -18.79
N ARG A 243 6.01 -13.95 -19.98
CA ARG A 243 5.31 -13.79 -21.25
C ARG A 243 4.15 -14.78 -21.39
N ALA A 244 4.37 -16.03 -21.04
CA ALA A 244 3.33 -17.06 -21.09
C ALA A 244 2.09 -16.71 -20.25
N CYS A 245 2.30 -16.11 -19.07
CA CYS A 245 1.20 -15.65 -18.22
C CYS A 245 0.48 -14.45 -18.88
N TYR A 246 1.22 -13.46 -19.37
CA TYR A 246 0.66 -12.27 -20.01
C TYR A 246 -0.17 -12.62 -21.26
N GLU A 247 0.36 -13.49 -22.13
CA GLU A 247 -0.35 -13.95 -23.34
C GLU A 247 -1.64 -14.72 -22.98
N LYS A 248 -1.57 -15.60 -21.98
CA LYS A 248 -2.74 -16.42 -21.59
C LYS A 248 -3.84 -15.62 -20.91
N THR A 249 -3.49 -14.53 -20.21
CA THR A 249 -4.46 -13.61 -19.59
C THR A 249 -5.06 -12.62 -20.58
N GLY A 250 -4.43 -12.40 -21.75
CA GLY A 250 -4.86 -11.42 -22.73
C GLY A 250 -4.44 -9.98 -22.41
N GLY A 251 -3.48 -9.81 -21.49
CA GLY A 251 -2.92 -8.52 -21.11
C GLY A 251 -3.51 -7.88 -19.86
N PHE A 252 -3.07 -6.68 -19.54
CA PHE A 252 -3.56 -5.93 -18.36
C PHE A 252 -4.99 -5.44 -18.57
N PRO A 253 -5.89 -5.60 -17.58
CA PRO A 253 -7.24 -5.05 -17.66
C PRO A 253 -7.21 -3.51 -17.63
N LEU A 254 -8.02 -2.88 -18.51
CA LEU A 254 -8.09 -1.43 -18.66
C LEU A 254 -8.98 -0.79 -17.59
N VAL A 255 -8.54 -0.85 -16.35
CA VAL A 255 -9.20 -0.30 -15.15
C VAL A 255 -8.21 0.52 -14.33
N VAL A 256 -8.69 1.31 -13.36
CA VAL A 256 -7.81 2.14 -12.52
C VAL A 256 -7.00 1.31 -11.52
N ALA A 257 -7.53 0.16 -11.08
CA ALA A 257 -6.85 -0.79 -10.21
C ALA A 257 -6.41 -2.01 -11.05
N GLU A 258 -5.58 -1.77 -12.06
CA GLU A 258 -5.14 -2.77 -13.03
C GLU A 258 -4.36 -3.90 -12.39
N ASP A 259 -3.58 -3.62 -11.37
CA ASP A 259 -2.69 -4.53 -10.66
C ASP A 259 -3.47 -5.62 -9.90
N ILE A 260 -4.37 -5.23 -9.00
CA ILE A 260 -5.19 -6.19 -8.26
C ILE A 260 -6.19 -6.92 -9.16
N SER A 261 -6.64 -6.27 -10.24
CA SER A 261 -7.50 -6.89 -11.25
C SER A 261 -6.73 -7.94 -12.04
N PHE A 262 -5.52 -7.61 -12.47
CA PHE A 262 -4.65 -8.53 -13.19
C PHE A 262 -4.25 -9.73 -12.33
N ALA A 263 -4.07 -9.55 -11.02
CA ALA A 263 -3.84 -10.67 -10.10
C ALA A 263 -4.99 -11.71 -10.13
N VAL A 264 -6.25 -11.26 -10.26
CA VAL A 264 -7.40 -12.18 -10.42
C VAL A 264 -7.35 -12.90 -11.77
N GLU A 265 -7.02 -12.19 -12.86
CA GLU A 265 -6.88 -12.79 -14.19
C GLU A 265 -5.77 -13.84 -14.21
N ILE A 266 -4.62 -13.58 -13.60
CA ILE A 266 -3.51 -14.53 -13.44
C ILE A 266 -3.98 -15.80 -12.73
N LYS A 267 -4.68 -15.67 -11.61
CA LYS A 267 -5.20 -16.81 -10.83
C LYS A 267 -6.26 -17.57 -11.63
N ASN A 268 -7.15 -16.89 -12.36
CA ASN A 268 -8.16 -17.52 -13.21
C ASN A 268 -7.55 -18.25 -14.41
N ALA A 269 -6.43 -17.74 -14.95
CA ALA A 269 -5.63 -18.41 -15.98
C ALA A 269 -4.88 -19.65 -15.45
N GLY A 270 -4.90 -19.89 -14.12
CA GLY A 270 -4.31 -21.06 -13.46
C GLY A 270 -2.84 -20.86 -13.07
N PHE A 271 -2.32 -19.65 -13.10
CA PHE A 271 -0.97 -19.33 -12.62
C PHE A 271 -0.95 -18.93 -11.15
N ASP A 272 0.22 -19.08 -10.53
CA ASP A 272 0.50 -18.62 -9.19
C ASP A 272 1.16 -17.23 -9.20
N ILE A 273 0.89 -16.45 -8.13
CA ILE A 273 1.60 -15.21 -7.82
C ILE A 273 2.42 -15.47 -6.56
N ILE A 274 3.72 -15.20 -6.63
CA ILE A 274 4.63 -15.37 -5.49
C ILE A 274 5.07 -14.01 -4.99
N TYR A 275 4.95 -13.77 -3.69
CA TYR A 275 5.58 -12.63 -3.03
C TYR A 275 7.00 -12.99 -2.62
N ALA A 276 7.98 -12.19 -3.04
CA ALA A 276 9.41 -12.39 -2.80
C ALA A 276 9.91 -11.49 -1.65
N PRO A 277 9.94 -11.97 -0.39
CA PRO A 277 10.26 -11.14 0.78
C PRO A 277 11.74 -10.78 0.90
N ASP A 278 12.61 -11.48 0.19
CA ASP A 278 14.06 -11.27 0.17
C ASP A 278 14.55 -10.30 -0.90
N ILE A 279 13.67 -9.90 -1.83
CA ILE A 279 13.95 -8.88 -2.85
C ILE A 279 13.34 -7.57 -2.39
N LEU A 280 14.17 -6.61 -2.01
CA LEU A 280 13.73 -5.34 -1.45
C LEU A 280 13.81 -4.21 -2.48
N CYS A 281 12.65 -3.68 -2.85
CA CYS A 281 12.50 -2.46 -3.65
C CYS A 281 12.16 -1.27 -2.75
N TYR A 282 12.47 -0.07 -3.21
CA TYR A 282 12.17 1.17 -2.51
C TYR A 282 11.21 2.01 -3.36
N GLU A 283 10.24 2.63 -2.70
CA GLU A 283 9.27 3.55 -3.32
C GLU A 283 9.15 4.85 -2.54
N GLU A 284 8.65 5.91 -3.13
CA GLU A 284 8.35 7.14 -2.44
C GLU A 284 6.92 7.10 -1.85
N PHE A 285 6.82 7.29 -0.52
CA PHE A 285 5.51 7.55 0.09
C PHE A 285 5.04 8.96 -0.31
N PRO A 286 3.71 9.23 -0.42
CA PRO A 286 3.21 10.56 -0.74
C PRO A 286 3.85 11.66 0.11
N VAL A 287 4.38 12.67 -0.56
CA VAL A 287 5.21 13.73 0.06
C VAL A 287 4.46 14.57 1.11
N ASN A 288 3.13 14.61 1.06
CA ASN A 288 2.31 15.37 1.98
C ASN A 288 0.88 14.80 2.07
N TYR A 289 0.09 15.32 3.01
CA TYR A 289 -1.30 14.92 3.22
C TYR A 289 -2.18 15.11 1.97
N VAL A 290 -1.96 16.17 1.19
CA VAL A 290 -2.76 16.45 -0.03
C VAL A 290 -2.50 15.39 -1.10
N SER A 291 -1.24 15.01 -1.29
CA SER A 291 -0.85 13.91 -2.18
C SER A 291 -1.43 12.57 -1.72
N LEU A 292 -1.41 12.30 -0.41
CA LEU A 292 -2.04 11.10 0.17
C LEU A 292 -3.57 11.12 -0.05
N LYS A 293 -4.24 12.26 0.17
CA LYS A 293 -5.68 12.43 -0.07
C LYS A 293 -6.05 12.11 -1.51
N LYS A 294 -5.25 12.58 -2.50
CA LYS A 294 -5.43 12.25 -3.92
C LYS A 294 -5.22 10.76 -4.20
N ARG A 295 -4.16 10.15 -3.64
CA ARG A 295 -3.89 8.71 -3.78
C ARG A 295 -5.04 7.88 -3.22
N GLN A 296 -5.54 8.21 -2.02
CA GLN A 296 -6.66 7.49 -1.41
C GLN A 296 -7.96 7.65 -2.20
N CYS A 297 -8.21 8.82 -2.80
CA CYS A 297 -9.34 9.03 -3.69
C CYS A 297 -9.28 8.08 -4.90
N LYS A 298 -8.11 8.03 -5.58
CA LYS A 298 -7.86 7.12 -6.71
C LYS A 298 -8.08 5.66 -6.31
N TRP A 299 -7.50 5.24 -5.20
CA TRP A 299 -7.62 3.87 -4.71
C TRP A 299 -9.06 3.50 -4.31
N THR A 300 -9.79 4.43 -3.68
CA THR A 300 -11.21 4.22 -3.34
C THR A 300 -12.06 4.01 -4.60
N GLN A 301 -11.84 4.83 -5.65
CA GLN A 301 -12.52 4.67 -6.94
C GLN A 301 -12.14 3.36 -7.63
N GLY A 302 -10.84 3.03 -7.69
CA GLY A 302 -10.34 1.82 -8.30
C GLY A 302 -10.87 0.55 -7.62
N ASN A 303 -10.86 0.53 -6.27
CA ASN A 303 -11.40 -0.61 -5.52
C ASN A 303 -12.93 -0.75 -5.68
N LEU A 304 -13.67 0.37 -5.79
CA LEU A 304 -15.11 0.32 -6.06
C LEU A 304 -15.40 -0.24 -7.46
N GLU A 305 -14.61 0.16 -8.48
CA GLU A 305 -14.68 -0.41 -9.82
C GLU A 305 -14.33 -1.90 -9.82
N TYR A 306 -13.25 -2.29 -9.12
CA TYR A 306 -12.82 -3.65 -8.93
C TYR A 306 -13.92 -4.52 -8.30
N MET A 307 -14.53 -4.07 -7.21
CA MET A 307 -15.63 -4.79 -6.57
C MET A 307 -16.77 -5.08 -7.54
N ARG A 308 -17.13 -4.11 -8.39
CA ARG A 308 -18.24 -4.26 -9.34
C ARG A 308 -17.92 -5.20 -10.48
N LYS A 309 -16.72 -5.09 -11.03
CA LYS A 309 -16.31 -5.87 -12.21
C LYS A 309 -15.92 -7.30 -11.86
N TYR A 310 -15.19 -7.50 -10.75
CA TYR A 310 -14.55 -8.77 -10.44
C TYR A 310 -15.26 -9.62 -9.37
N ALA A 311 -16.33 -9.14 -8.73
CA ALA A 311 -17.01 -9.91 -7.68
C ALA A 311 -17.50 -11.29 -8.15
N LYS A 312 -18.02 -11.39 -9.38
CA LYS A 312 -18.48 -12.66 -9.95
C LYS A 312 -17.30 -13.58 -10.29
N ASP A 313 -16.25 -13.02 -10.90
CA ASP A 313 -15.07 -13.78 -11.32
C ASP A 313 -14.33 -14.35 -10.11
N ILE A 314 -14.17 -13.56 -9.04
CA ILE A 314 -13.60 -14.02 -7.77
C ILE A 314 -14.46 -15.16 -7.17
N ASN A 315 -15.78 -14.99 -7.11
CA ASN A 315 -16.67 -16.00 -6.52
C ASN A 315 -16.64 -17.31 -7.31
N ASN A 316 -16.62 -17.24 -8.64
CA ASN A 316 -16.65 -18.38 -9.54
C ASN A 316 -15.26 -18.98 -9.82
N SER A 317 -14.18 -18.32 -9.41
CA SER A 317 -12.80 -18.78 -9.60
C SER A 317 -12.54 -20.13 -8.93
N LYS A 318 -11.48 -20.81 -9.37
CA LYS A 318 -10.96 -22.04 -8.72
C LYS A 318 -10.09 -21.73 -7.48
N MET A 319 -9.95 -20.46 -7.10
CA MET A 319 -9.21 -20.07 -5.90
C MET A 319 -9.82 -20.72 -4.64
N ALA A 320 -8.97 -21.01 -3.66
CA ALA A 320 -9.42 -21.55 -2.37
C ALA A 320 -10.34 -20.55 -1.66
N TRP A 321 -11.22 -21.03 -0.80
CA TRP A 321 -12.18 -20.17 -0.08
C TRP A 321 -11.50 -19.08 0.74
N PHE A 322 -10.34 -19.37 1.35
CA PHE A 322 -9.58 -18.41 2.15
C PHE A 322 -8.91 -17.33 1.28
N GLU A 323 -8.48 -17.65 0.06
CA GLU A 323 -7.98 -16.66 -0.90
C GLU A 323 -9.09 -15.67 -1.30
N LYS A 324 -10.29 -16.19 -1.63
CA LYS A 324 -11.47 -15.36 -1.93
C LYS A 324 -11.87 -14.46 -0.77
N LEU A 325 -11.81 -14.99 0.45
CA LEU A 325 -12.09 -14.24 1.67
C LEU A 325 -11.06 -13.14 1.91
N ASP A 326 -9.76 -13.46 1.77
CA ASP A 326 -8.67 -12.50 1.92
C ASP A 326 -8.78 -11.34 0.91
N ILE A 327 -9.07 -11.64 -0.36
CA ILE A 327 -9.31 -10.62 -1.39
C ILE A 327 -10.42 -9.67 -0.95
N LYS A 328 -11.57 -10.19 -0.49
CA LYS A 328 -12.69 -9.37 -0.04
C LYS A 328 -12.34 -8.52 1.18
N LEU A 329 -11.69 -9.10 2.17
CA LEU A 329 -11.29 -8.38 3.39
C LEU A 329 -10.16 -7.37 3.16
N SER A 330 -9.30 -7.59 2.17
CA SER A 330 -8.17 -6.69 1.87
C SER A 330 -8.57 -5.54 0.94
N HIS A 331 -9.23 -5.84 -0.18
CA HIS A 331 -9.50 -4.85 -1.24
C HIS A 331 -10.88 -4.18 -1.10
N TYR A 332 -11.91 -4.90 -0.62
CA TYR A 332 -13.23 -4.29 -0.42
C TYR A 332 -13.30 -3.43 0.84
N SER A 333 -12.35 -3.59 1.78
CA SER A 333 -12.31 -2.78 3.00
C SER A 333 -12.21 -1.28 2.72
N LEU A 334 -11.42 -0.89 1.71
CA LEU A 334 -11.17 0.52 1.43
C LEU A 334 -12.45 1.34 1.12
N PRO A 335 -13.38 0.90 0.26
CA PRO A 335 -14.68 1.57 0.11
C PRO A 335 -15.71 1.19 1.19
N ILE A 336 -15.65 0.02 1.82
CA ILE A 336 -16.68 -0.45 2.75
C ILE A 336 -16.50 0.16 4.14
N VAL A 337 -15.28 0.19 4.68
CA VAL A 337 -15.03 0.64 6.06
C VAL A 337 -15.49 2.08 6.34
N PRO A 338 -15.22 3.08 5.47
CA PRO A 338 -15.74 4.45 5.70
C PRO A 338 -17.26 4.52 5.74
N VAL A 339 -17.96 3.75 4.88
CA VAL A 339 -19.43 3.69 4.85
C VAL A 339 -19.97 3.06 6.12
N LEU A 340 -19.42 1.93 6.55
CA LEU A 340 -19.85 1.26 7.78
C LEU A 340 -19.57 2.10 9.02
N SER A 341 -18.41 2.77 9.08
CA SER A 341 -18.07 3.65 10.20
C SER A 341 -19.01 4.86 10.28
N PHE A 342 -19.36 5.45 9.13
CA PHE A 342 -20.34 6.53 9.06
C PHE A 342 -21.74 6.05 9.44
N LEU A 343 -22.17 4.90 8.94
CA LEU A 343 -23.47 4.30 9.28
C LEU A 343 -23.58 4.01 10.78
N LEU A 344 -22.52 3.48 11.40
CA LEU A 344 -22.44 3.26 12.84
C LEU A 344 -22.63 4.58 13.62
N ALA A 345 -21.95 5.65 13.20
CA ALA A 345 -22.09 6.96 13.83
C ALA A 345 -23.52 7.52 13.69
N VAL A 346 -24.12 7.44 12.50
CA VAL A 346 -25.49 7.89 12.24
C VAL A 346 -26.50 7.10 13.07
N CYS A 347 -26.42 5.77 13.08
CA CYS A 347 -27.32 4.94 13.89
C CYS A 347 -27.19 5.27 15.39
N THR A 348 -25.98 5.49 15.88
CA THR A 348 -25.72 5.86 17.28
C THR A 348 -26.33 7.22 17.62
N ILE A 349 -26.19 8.22 16.75
CA ILE A 349 -26.80 9.55 16.91
C ILE A 349 -28.34 9.43 16.88
N CYS A 350 -28.92 8.65 15.96
CA CYS A 350 -30.37 8.43 15.88
C CYS A 350 -30.90 7.76 17.15
N LEU A 351 -30.19 6.77 17.71
CA LEU A 351 -30.53 6.15 18.99
C LEU A 351 -30.58 7.18 20.14
N GLY A 352 -29.59 8.09 20.17
CA GLY A 352 -29.56 9.19 21.15
C GLY A 352 -30.78 10.09 21.04
N PHE A 353 -31.16 10.54 19.84
CA PHE A 353 -32.34 11.36 19.62
C PHE A 353 -33.67 10.64 20.00
N LEU A 354 -33.67 9.32 19.89
CA LEU A 354 -34.81 8.52 20.39
C LEU A 354 -34.79 8.37 21.92
N GLY A 355 -33.84 8.97 22.63
CA GLY A 355 -33.68 8.84 24.07
C GLY A 355 -33.35 7.42 24.52
N TYR A 356 -32.79 6.60 23.62
CA TYR A 356 -32.16 5.34 24.00
C TYR A 356 -30.86 5.66 24.72
N PRO A 357 -30.61 5.07 25.91
CA PRO A 357 -29.34 5.34 26.61
C PRO A 357 -28.19 4.89 25.76
N VAL A 358 -27.54 5.87 25.12
CA VAL A 358 -26.29 5.63 24.38
C VAL A 358 -25.25 5.28 25.41
N ILE A 359 -24.79 4.12 25.31
CA ILE A 359 -24.05 3.36 26.26
C ILE A 359 -22.70 4.03 26.50
N TYR A 360 -22.46 4.39 27.74
CA TYR A 360 -21.13 4.70 28.22
C TYR A 360 -20.37 3.37 28.31
N TYR A 361 -19.54 3.12 27.30
CA TYR A 361 -18.67 1.97 27.30
C TYR A 361 -17.76 2.00 28.55
N SER A 362 -17.61 0.88 29.23
CA SER A 362 -16.59 0.76 30.25
C SER A 362 -15.20 1.01 29.67
N VAL A 363 -14.23 1.42 30.50
CA VAL A 363 -12.83 1.62 30.07
C VAL A 363 -12.29 0.40 29.32
N ALA A 364 -12.68 -0.81 29.72
CA ALA A 364 -12.29 -2.05 29.07
C ALA A 364 -12.82 -2.12 27.62
N VAL A 365 -14.08 -1.71 27.38
CA VAL A 365 -14.68 -1.72 26.04
C VAL A 365 -13.99 -0.68 25.15
N TYR A 366 -13.72 0.53 25.66
CA TYR A 366 -12.92 1.52 24.90
C TYR A 366 -11.52 0.99 24.56
N GLY A 367 -10.84 0.34 25.52
CA GLY A 367 -9.54 -0.29 25.26
C GLY A 367 -9.61 -1.33 24.14
N ILE A 368 -10.63 -2.18 24.13
CA ILE A 368 -10.84 -3.16 23.06
C ILE A 368 -11.13 -2.47 21.73
N MET A 369 -11.96 -1.41 21.71
CA MET A 369 -12.23 -0.65 20.48
C MET A 369 -10.98 -0.01 19.92
N ILE A 370 -10.13 0.59 20.75
CA ILE A 370 -8.83 1.15 20.34
C ILE A 370 -7.95 0.05 19.74
N LEU A 371 -7.87 -1.11 20.40
CA LEU A 371 -7.08 -2.25 19.91
C LEU A 371 -7.55 -2.70 18.51
N PHE A 372 -8.87 -2.77 18.29
CA PHE A 372 -9.44 -3.11 16.98
C PHE A 372 -9.18 -2.02 15.94
N LEU A 373 -9.31 -0.75 16.31
CA LEU A 373 -9.02 0.38 15.43
C LEU A 373 -7.54 0.39 15.00
N CYS A 374 -6.65 0.00 15.90
CA CYS A 374 -5.22 -0.11 15.64
C CYS A 374 -4.79 -1.44 14.99
N SER A 375 -5.73 -2.37 14.70
CA SER A 375 -5.37 -3.68 14.16
C SER A 375 -4.55 -3.63 12.87
N PRO A 376 -4.78 -2.71 11.90
CA PRO A 376 -3.94 -2.60 10.72
C PRO A 376 -2.49 -2.20 11.01
N MET A 377 -2.22 -1.64 12.21
CA MET A 377 -0.88 -1.21 12.64
C MET A 377 -0.16 -2.24 13.53
N ILE A 378 -0.78 -3.38 13.82
CA ILE A 378 -0.13 -4.46 14.56
C ILE A 378 1.14 -4.97 13.87
N PRO A 379 1.18 -5.10 12.52
CA PRO A 379 2.42 -5.39 11.81
C PRO A 379 3.54 -4.42 12.13
N ASP A 380 3.24 -3.12 12.23
CA ASP A 380 4.23 -2.08 12.56
C ASP A 380 4.86 -2.32 13.94
N PHE A 381 4.04 -2.67 14.92
CA PHE A 381 4.51 -3.01 16.24
C PHE A 381 5.48 -4.21 16.21
N PHE A 382 5.15 -5.28 15.50
CA PHE A 382 6.02 -6.47 15.41
C PHE A 382 7.35 -6.17 14.71
N VAL A 383 7.34 -5.38 13.65
CA VAL A 383 8.54 -5.03 12.88
C VAL A 383 9.41 -4.02 13.63
N TYR A 384 8.82 -2.97 14.20
CA TYR A 384 9.60 -1.85 14.73
C TYR A 384 9.88 -1.90 16.23
N LYS A 385 9.25 -2.79 17.01
CA LYS A 385 9.47 -2.91 18.46
C LYS A 385 10.93 -3.16 18.86
N ARG A 386 11.75 -3.75 17.98
CA ARG A 386 13.16 -4.05 18.23
C ARG A 386 14.11 -3.00 17.68
N THR A 387 13.68 -2.24 16.69
CA THR A 387 14.51 -1.30 15.93
C THR A 387 14.25 0.16 16.29
N LYS A 388 13.12 0.44 16.93
CA LYS A 388 12.71 1.78 17.36
C LYS A 388 12.29 1.77 18.84
N ASN A 389 12.49 2.90 19.50
CA ASN A 389 11.91 3.10 20.82
C ASN A 389 10.37 3.00 20.70
N ILE A 390 9.75 2.13 21.49
CA ILE A 390 8.30 1.90 21.46
C ILE A 390 7.49 3.19 21.71
N PHE A 391 8.03 4.13 22.50
CA PHE A 391 7.40 5.42 22.75
C PHE A 391 7.38 6.32 21.50
N LEU A 392 8.26 6.09 20.53
CA LEU A 392 8.24 6.78 19.24
C LEU A 392 7.19 6.21 18.27
N LEU A 393 6.70 5.00 18.51
CA LEU A 393 5.59 4.44 17.73
C LEU A 393 4.25 5.03 18.12
N LEU A 394 4.10 5.59 19.33
CA LEU A 394 2.85 6.18 19.78
C LEU A 394 2.42 7.39 18.93
N PRO A 395 3.27 8.41 18.67
CA PRO A 395 2.95 9.49 17.74
C PRO A 395 2.59 9.00 16.35
N TYR A 396 3.32 7.98 15.84
CA TYR A 396 3.00 7.35 14.56
C TYR A 396 1.58 6.78 14.55
N PHE A 397 1.19 6.02 15.56
CA PHE A 397 -0.16 5.43 15.64
C PHE A 397 -1.25 6.50 15.69
N VAL A 398 -1.06 7.56 16.50
CA VAL A 398 -2.01 8.67 16.60
C VAL A 398 -2.14 9.38 15.25
N VAL A 399 -1.03 9.73 14.60
CA VAL A 399 -1.03 10.41 13.30
C VAL A 399 -1.66 9.53 12.22
N ASN A 400 -1.38 8.22 12.23
CA ASN A 400 -1.93 7.28 11.26
C ASN A 400 -3.47 7.18 11.40
N VAL A 401 -3.98 6.91 12.60
CA VAL A 401 -5.44 6.85 12.87
C VAL A 401 -6.11 8.17 12.51
N ALA A 402 -5.55 9.30 12.96
CA ALA A 402 -6.10 10.62 12.67
C ALA A 402 -6.09 10.95 11.17
N THR A 403 -5.03 10.56 10.45
CA THR A 403 -4.93 10.74 9.00
C THR A 403 -6.08 10.02 8.29
N TYR A 404 -6.26 8.73 8.53
CA TYR A 404 -7.33 7.97 7.85
C TYR A 404 -8.73 8.40 8.29
N ALA A 405 -8.95 8.75 9.56
CA ALA A 405 -10.21 9.30 10.03
C ALA A 405 -10.55 10.65 9.36
N SER A 406 -9.55 11.52 9.18
CA SER A 406 -9.73 12.82 8.50
C SER A 406 -10.04 12.69 7.00
N LEU A 407 -9.70 11.58 6.36
CA LEU A 407 -10.03 11.31 4.97
C LEU A 407 -11.47 10.82 4.75
N ALA A 408 -12.20 10.48 5.81
CA ALA A 408 -13.55 9.92 5.73
C ALA A 408 -14.52 10.73 4.85
N PRO A 409 -14.67 12.08 4.98
CA PRO A 409 -15.61 12.83 4.15
C PRO A 409 -15.27 12.75 2.65
N MET A 410 -13.99 12.82 2.30
CA MET A 410 -13.54 12.67 0.91
C MET A 410 -13.84 11.25 0.39
N MET A 411 -13.58 10.22 1.19
CA MET A 411 -13.84 8.83 0.80
C MET A 411 -15.35 8.58 0.63
N LEU A 412 -16.18 9.03 1.55
CA LEU A 412 -17.66 8.94 1.45
C LEU A 412 -18.19 9.66 0.21
N LYS A 413 -17.72 10.88 -0.06
CA LYS A 413 -18.06 11.63 -1.29
C LYS A 413 -17.66 10.85 -2.53
N THR A 414 -16.45 10.29 -2.55
CA THR A 414 -15.92 9.52 -3.68
C THR A 414 -16.76 8.27 -3.94
N ILE A 415 -17.14 7.54 -2.89
CA ILE A 415 -17.97 6.35 -2.98
C ILE A 415 -19.37 6.71 -3.48
N LEU A 416 -20.00 7.76 -2.92
CA LEU A 416 -21.32 8.22 -3.35
C LEU A 416 -21.32 8.57 -4.84
N LEU A 417 -20.37 9.38 -5.29
CA LEU A 417 -20.24 9.74 -6.69
C LEU A 417 -20.01 8.51 -7.59
N GLY A 418 -19.19 7.56 -7.13
CA GLY A 418 -18.99 6.29 -7.84
C GLY A 418 -20.27 5.44 -7.91
N VAL A 419 -21.08 5.39 -6.83
CA VAL A 419 -22.39 4.70 -6.83
C VAL A 419 -23.35 5.37 -7.80
N LEU A 420 -23.33 6.70 -7.89
CA LEU A 420 -24.12 7.49 -8.84
C LEU A 420 -23.60 7.44 -10.29
N GLY A 421 -22.64 6.58 -10.61
CA GLY A 421 -22.17 6.31 -11.97
C GLY A 421 -20.96 7.13 -12.43
N LYS A 422 -20.35 7.96 -11.58
CA LYS A 422 -19.10 8.64 -11.93
C LYS A 422 -17.99 7.61 -12.15
N LYS A 423 -17.40 7.62 -13.33
CA LYS A 423 -16.29 6.71 -13.68
C LYS A 423 -15.05 7.04 -12.86
N ALA A 424 -14.28 6.01 -12.52
CA ALA A 424 -12.97 6.15 -11.92
C ALA A 424 -12.02 6.89 -12.89
N THR A 425 -11.22 7.79 -12.36
CA THR A 425 -10.24 8.56 -13.15
C THR A 425 -8.86 8.40 -12.54
N PHE A 426 -7.87 8.21 -13.38
CA PHE A 426 -6.49 8.15 -12.94
C PHE A 426 -5.99 9.56 -12.61
N ILE A 427 -5.47 9.74 -11.40
CA ILE A 427 -4.90 11.00 -10.94
C ILE A 427 -3.43 10.73 -10.57
N VAL A 428 -2.51 11.42 -11.24
CA VAL A 428 -1.08 11.36 -10.89
C VAL A 428 -0.89 11.97 -9.51
N THR A 429 -0.22 11.23 -8.62
CA THR A 429 0.08 11.71 -7.27
C THR A 429 1.26 12.68 -7.34
N PRO A 430 1.12 13.95 -6.88
CA PRO A 430 2.23 14.90 -6.88
C PRO A 430 3.40 14.40 -6.02
N LYS A 431 4.61 14.49 -6.57
CA LYS A 431 5.86 14.04 -5.91
C LYS A 431 6.73 15.20 -5.39
N GLN A 432 6.37 16.44 -5.72
CA GLN A 432 7.12 17.61 -5.23
C GLN A 432 6.64 18.03 -3.84
N SER A 433 7.60 18.28 -2.95
CA SER A 433 7.32 18.75 -1.60
C SER A 433 7.07 20.26 -1.63
N GLU A 434 5.87 20.67 -1.27
CA GLU A 434 5.47 22.08 -1.14
C GLU A 434 5.19 22.39 0.33
N LYS A 435 5.53 23.60 0.77
CA LYS A 435 5.16 24.11 2.10
C LYS A 435 3.81 24.78 2.02
N PHE A 436 2.93 24.45 2.96
CA PHE A 436 1.58 25.01 3.03
C PHE A 436 1.53 26.21 3.97
N SER A 437 0.99 27.33 3.50
CA SER A 437 0.56 28.45 4.32
C SER A 437 -0.64 28.06 5.18
N LEU A 438 -0.92 28.83 6.24
CA LEU A 438 -2.08 28.58 7.10
C LEU A 438 -3.40 28.56 6.32
N GLY A 439 -3.56 29.46 5.34
CA GLY A 439 -4.73 29.50 4.47
C GLY A 439 -4.89 28.22 3.62
N GLU A 440 -3.79 27.69 3.10
CA GLU A 440 -3.79 26.43 2.36
C GLU A 440 -4.06 25.24 3.27
N VAL A 441 -3.51 25.20 4.48
CA VAL A 441 -3.83 24.16 5.48
C VAL A 441 -5.34 24.11 5.70
N LEU A 442 -5.99 25.25 5.96
CA LEU A 442 -7.43 25.31 6.14
C LEU A 442 -8.19 24.94 4.86
N LYS A 443 -7.73 25.40 3.69
CA LYS A 443 -8.32 25.05 2.39
C LYS A 443 -8.33 23.55 2.12
N TYR A 444 -7.29 22.82 2.51
CA TYR A 444 -7.19 21.38 2.26
C TYR A 444 -7.85 20.52 3.33
N THR A 445 -8.25 21.11 4.48
CA THR A 445 -8.81 20.38 5.62
C THR A 445 -10.22 20.81 6.02
N TRP A 446 -10.79 21.86 5.40
CA TRP A 446 -12.10 22.39 5.77
C TRP A 446 -13.22 21.35 5.72
N ASP A 447 -13.18 20.45 4.72
CA ASP A 447 -14.14 19.37 4.56
C ASP A 447 -14.09 18.38 5.74
N SER A 448 -12.90 18.05 6.22
CA SER A 448 -12.68 17.23 7.41
C SER A 448 -13.16 17.94 8.68
N LEU A 449 -12.80 19.20 8.86
CA LEU A 449 -13.20 20.00 10.00
C LEU A 449 -14.72 20.15 10.10
N LEU A 450 -15.37 20.48 8.96
CA LEU A 450 -16.83 20.64 8.92
C LEU A 450 -17.54 19.30 9.20
N PHE A 451 -17.05 18.22 8.62
CA PHE A 451 -17.62 16.88 8.83
C PHE A 451 -17.49 16.46 10.30
N GLY A 452 -16.30 16.59 10.90
CA GLY A 452 -16.07 16.26 12.30
C GLY A 452 -16.91 17.13 13.24
N ALA A 453 -17.02 18.45 12.97
CA ALA A 453 -17.86 19.36 13.74
C ALA A 453 -19.36 18.97 13.64
N ALA A 454 -19.87 18.69 12.44
CA ALA A 454 -21.27 18.28 12.24
C ALA A 454 -21.61 17.00 13.01
N ILE A 455 -20.75 15.98 12.90
CA ILE A 455 -20.94 14.70 13.64
C ILE A 455 -20.84 14.94 15.16
N GLY A 456 -19.87 15.73 15.62
CA GLY A 456 -19.68 16.04 17.04
C GLY A 456 -20.86 16.83 17.64
N VAL A 457 -21.34 17.86 16.95
CA VAL A 457 -22.51 18.64 17.37
C VAL A 457 -23.76 17.76 17.39
N ALA A 458 -24.01 16.96 16.36
CA ALA A 458 -25.16 16.03 16.32
C ALA A 458 -25.10 15.02 17.49
N ALA A 459 -23.92 14.45 17.76
CA ALA A 459 -23.74 13.52 18.88
C ALA A 459 -23.93 14.21 20.24
N TRP A 460 -23.45 15.45 20.39
CA TRP A 460 -23.64 16.22 21.62
C TRP A 460 -25.14 16.44 21.93
N PHE A 461 -25.90 16.89 20.94
CA PHE A 461 -27.33 17.11 21.13
C PHE A 461 -28.13 15.81 21.31
N ALA A 462 -27.75 14.74 20.62
CA ALA A 462 -28.43 13.46 20.68
C ALA A 462 -28.10 12.65 21.93
N CYS A 463 -26.84 12.61 22.32
CA CYS A 463 -26.30 11.70 23.33
C CYS A 463 -25.81 12.42 24.60
N GLY A 464 -25.80 13.75 24.64
CA GLY A 464 -25.17 14.54 25.70
C GLY A 464 -23.64 14.42 25.76
N SER A 465 -23.02 13.80 24.75
CA SER A 465 -21.58 13.53 24.72
C SER A 465 -21.08 13.26 23.29
N ILE A 466 -19.83 13.65 22.99
CA ILE A 466 -19.14 13.30 21.74
C ILE A 466 -18.43 11.93 21.80
N LEU A 467 -18.35 11.32 22.99
CA LEU A 467 -17.64 10.06 23.21
C LEU A 467 -18.00 8.94 22.21
N PRO A 468 -19.26 8.72 21.85
CA PRO A 468 -19.60 7.65 20.90
C PRO A 468 -18.99 7.81 19.50
N VAL A 469 -18.60 9.03 19.12
CA VAL A 469 -18.05 9.37 17.80
C VAL A 469 -16.64 9.99 17.90
N ILE A 470 -15.99 9.90 19.05
CA ILE A 470 -14.76 10.63 19.38
C ILE A 470 -13.63 10.39 18.36
N PHE A 471 -13.49 9.18 17.83
CA PHE A 471 -12.42 8.87 16.87
C PHE A 471 -12.60 9.62 15.55
N ILE A 472 -13.83 9.83 15.10
CA ILE A 472 -14.14 10.63 13.90
C ILE A 472 -13.87 12.12 14.21
N VAL A 473 -14.39 12.61 15.32
CA VAL A 473 -14.30 14.04 15.71
C VAL A 473 -12.85 14.44 15.91
N VAL A 474 -12.09 13.70 16.73
CA VAL A 474 -10.68 14.00 17.01
C VAL A 474 -9.83 13.83 15.76
N GLY A 475 -10.03 12.76 14.99
CA GLY A 475 -9.29 12.54 13.75
C GLY A 475 -9.48 13.68 12.75
N CYS A 476 -10.71 14.13 12.55
CA CYS A 476 -11.02 15.27 11.68
C CYS A 476 -10.43 16.60 12.23
N ALA A 477 -10.50 16.82 13.54
CA ALA A 477 -9.96 18.01 14.18
C ALA A 477 -8.41 18.11 14.07
N LEU A 478 -7.72 16.96 14.03
CA LEU A 478 -6.27 16.90 13.87
C LEU A 478 -5.80 17.07 12.41
N ALA A 479 -6.69 17.12 11.42
CA ALA A 479 -6.32 17.23 10.00
C ALA A 479 -5.38 18.44 9.70
N PRO A 480 -5.58 19.66 10.23
CA PRO A 480 -4.66 20.77 10.01
C PRO A 480 -3.26 20.50 10.56
N PHE A 481 -3.16 19.86 11.73
CA PHE A 481 -1.89 19.48 12.31
C PHE A 481 -1.14 18.46 11.42
N ILE A 482 -1.86 17.48 10.88
CA ILE A 482 -1.29 16.46 9.97
C ILE A 482 -0.73 17.13 8.70
N VAL A 483 -1.45 18.09 8.11
CA VAL A 483 -0.93 18.88 6.97
C VAL A 483 0.33 19.64 7.37
N ALA A 484 0.35 20.27 8.56
CA ALA A 484 1.49 21.03 9.06
C ALA A 484 2.74 20.16 9.27
N LEU A 485 2.62 18.86 9.56
CA LEU A 485 3.77 17.94 9.63
C LEU A 485 4.54 17.86 8.31
N SER A 486 3.88 18.10 7.17
CA SER A 486 4.52 18.14 5.85
C SER A 486 5.44 19.37 5.69
N ASN A 487 5.25 20.44 6.48
CA ASN A 487 6.08 21.62 6.45
C ASN A 487 7.40 21.46 7.22
N ILE A 488 7.51 20.44 8.07
CA ILE A 488 8.69 20.18 8.90
C ILE A 488 9.67 19.35 8.06
N THR A 489 10.61 20.04 7.42
CA THR A 489 11.67 19.42 6.61
C THR A 489 12.68 18.72 7.51
N LEU A 490 13.01 17.49 7.20
CA LEU A 490 14.07 16.73 7.85
C LEU A 490 15.39 17.00 7.13
N ARG A 491 16.45 17.33 7.88
CA ARG A 491 17.79 17.53 7.31
C ARG A 491 18.22 16.23 6.64
N LYS A 492 18.69 16.30 5.39
CA LYS A 492 19.28 15.14 4.70
C LYS A 492 20.45 14.62 5.53
N THR A 493 20.40 13.37 5.91
CA THR A 493 21.41 12.67 6.75
C THR A 493 22.78 12.56 6.07
N ALA A 494 22.90 12.92 4.77
CA ALA A 494 24.13 12.88 3.99
C ALA A 494 25.27 13.75 4.56
N GLU A 495 24.98 14.87 5.23
CA GLU A 495 26.02 15.68 5.88
C GLU A 495 26.60 15.02 7.14
N ARG A 496 25.87 14.14 7.81
CA ARG A 496 26.38 13.39 8.98
C ARG A 496 27.22 12.16 8.63
N GLN A 497 27.08 11.60 7.45
CA GLN A 497 27.86 10.42 7.02
C GLN A 497 29.26 10.81 6.53
N GLY A 498 29.46 12.02 6.02
CA GLY A 498 30.79 12.55 5.65
C GLY A 498 31.73 12.75 6.84
N GLN A 499 31.20 12.91 8.05
CA GLN A 499 32.00 13.12 9.26
C GLN A 499 32.27 11.85 10.08
N LYS A 500 31.54 10.75 9.87
CA LYS A 500 31.75 9.47 10.60
C LYS A 500 32.53 8.41 9.82
N SER A 501 32.86 8.63 8.55
CA SER A 501 33.62 7.65 7.77
C SER A 501 35.13 7.65 8.05
N THR A 502 35.64 8.49 8.96
CA THR A 502 37.04 8.53 9.39
C THR A 502 37.37 7.66 10.60
N GLN A 503 36.40 6.99 11.20
CA GLN A 503 36.65 6.09 12.35
C GLN A 503 35.76 4.85 12.29
N SER A 504 36.13 3.85 11.52
CA SER A 504 35.90 2.42 11.82
C SER A 504 36.49 1.52 10.75
N ASN A 505 37.74 1.15 10.91
CA ASN A 505 38.32 -0.05 10.30
C ASN A 505 37.75 -1.28 11.02
N ARG A 506 36.80 -2.00 10.39
CA ARG A 506 36.51 -3.40 10.67
C ARG A 506 36.34 -4.16 9.35
N PRO A 507 36.93 -5.37 9.23
CA PRO A 507 36.98 -6.09 7.96
C PRO A 507 35.61 -6.66 7.59
N SER A 508 35.18 -6.42 6.35
CA SER A 508 34.03 -7.06 5.73
C SER A 508 34.35 -8.54 5.46
N ASN A 509 33.44 -9.43 5.79
CA ASN A 509 33.48 -10.83 5.39
C ASN A 509 33.41 -10.92 3.85
N VAL A 510 34.54 -11.21 3.25
CA VAL A 510 34.67 -11.50 1.82
C VAL A 510 34.32 -12.96 1.60
N TYR A 511 33.30 -13.27 0.83
CA TYR A 511 33.09 -14.61 0.28
C TYR A 511 34.29 -14.97 -0.60
N LYS A 512 34.96 -16.07 -0.25
CA LYS A 512 36.09 -16.61 -1.03
C LYS A 512 35.56 -17.19 -2.34
N VAL A 513 35.93 -16.56 -3.45
CA VAL A 513 35.84 -17.14 -4.79
C VAL A 513 37.00 -18.14 -4.97
N PRO A 514 36.76 -19.34 -5.53
CA PRO A 514 37.84 -20.31 -5.81
C PRO A 514 38.86 -19.74 -6.78
N SER A 515 40.12 -19.93 -6.46
CA SER A 515 41.28 -19.47 -7.21
C SER A 515 41.40 -20.20 -8.57
N GLY A 516 41.25 -19.47 -9.66
CA GLY A 516 41.52 -20.01 -11.00
C GLY A 516 41.17 -19.08 -12.16
N ALA A 517 41.54 -17.82 -12.11
CA ALA A 517 41.70 -17.00 -13.32
C ALA A 517 42.52 -15.74 -13.00
N LYS A 518 43.75 -15.76 -13.35
CA LYS A 518 44.59 -14.56 -13.41
C LYS A 518 44.24 -13.80 -14.68
N ASN A 519 43.59 -12.64 -14.53
CA ASN A 519 43.88 -11.43 -15.32
C ASN A 519 43.11 -10.26 -14.68
N LEU A 520 43.85 -9.49 -13.89
CA LEU A 520 43.39 -8.27 -13.24
C LEU A 520 43.51 -7.10 -14.22
N ILE A 521 42.39 -6.56 -14.66
CA ILE A 521 42.34 -5.17 -15.16
C ILE A 521 42.03 -4.29 -13.95
N ARG A 522 42.96 -3.43 -13.62
CA ARG A 522 42.89 -2.43 -12.55
C ARG A 522 41.97 -1.29 -13.00
N ILE A 523 40.73 -1.25 -12.56
CA ILE A 523 39.88 -0.08 -12.73
C ILE A 523 39.96 0.75 -11.43
N LYS A 524 40.38 2.02 -11.58
CA LYS A 524 40.41 3.01 -10.50
C LYS A 524 38.99 3.24 -9.98
N LYS A 525 38.83 3.11 -8.68
CA LYS A 525 37.61 3.44 -7.93
C LYS A 525 37.23 4.91 -8.11
N PHE A 526 36.06 5.18 -8.68
CA PHE A 526 35.21 6.30 -8.27
C PHE A 526 34.08 5.70 -7.46
N THR A 527 34.20 5.81 -6.15
CA THR A 527 33.20 5.32 -5.21
C THR A 527 32.39 6.52 -4.73
N THR A 528 31.24 6.76 -5.35
CA THR A 528 30.11 7.34 -4.63
C THR A 528 29.10 6.21 -4.47
N VAL A 529 29.33 5.40 -3.46
CA VAL A 529 28.43 4.32 -3.08
C VAL A 529 27.30 4.95 -2.30
N TYR A 530 26.10 4.99 -2.86
CA TYR A 530 24.88 5.07 -2.08
C TYR A 530 24.76 3.76 -1.29
N ASN A 531 25.38 3.74 -0.10
CA ASN A 531 25.17 2.66 0.85
C ASN A 531 23.75 2.77 1.41
N TYR A 532 22.79 2.08 0.81
CA TYR A 532 21.52 1.72 1.42
C TYR A 532 21.81 0.68 2.53
N ARG A 533 22.59 1.07 3.54
CA ARG A 533 22.69 0.27 4.75
C ARG A 533 21.44 0.51 5.58
N GLN A 534 20.90 -0.59 6.08
CA GLN A 534 19.93 -0.64 7.17
C GLN A 534 20.44 0.21 8.35
N ASP A 535 20.08 1.48 8.37
CA ASP A 535 20.26 2.29 9.56
C ASP A 535 18.93 2.31 10.30
N ASN A 536 18.84 1.39 11.27
CA ASN A 536 17.70 1.25 12.18
C ASN A 536 17.69 2.29 13.31
N SER A 537 18.60 3.27 13.28
CA SER A 537 18.69 4.35 14.25
C SER A 537 18.10 5.62 13.67
N VAL A 538 16.83 5.83 13.87
CA VAL A 538 16.17 7.12 13.67
C VAL A 538 16.02 7.78 15.03
N GLU A 539 16.89 8.72 15.34
CA GLU A 539 16.59 9.75 16.33
C GLU A 539 15.61 10.74 15.67
N LEU A 540 14.43 10.88 16.27
CA LEU A 540 13.46 11.92 15.97
C LEU A 540 14.00 13.27 16.45
#